data_8e65447d71ea6e9812697986dbcf8eba
#
_entry.id   8e65447d71ea6e9812697986dbcf8eba
#
_cell.length_a   1.000
_cell.length_b   1.000
_cell.length_c   1.000
_cell.angle_alpha   90.00
_cell.angle_beta   90.00
_cell.angle_gamma   90.00
#
_symmetry.space_group_name_H-M   'P 1'
#
loop_
_entity.id
_entity.type
_entity.pdbx_description
1 polymer ?
#
loop_
_entity_poly.entity_id
_entity_poly.type
_entity_poly.pdbx_seq_one_letter_code
_entity_poly.pdbx_strand_id
1 'polypeptide(L)'
;MNKEKVTVQDCVEMQEMKNQSVILNDGKVVRFEENPKPKKVLWFSRHKMTEPQLAALGNVEIVQIDRSIESAFELQEEINDCDIIAIVAPIGLQAQFLRVAGDKPVIVALNNRVLVPQEDGTEAKAVFNFVKWERLVEINVVKEDFNN
;
A
#
# COMPACT_ATOMS: atom_id res chain seq x y z
N MET A 1 -13.86 26.52 7.72
CA MET A 1 -14.53 26.51 7.67
C MET A 1 -15.34 25.96 7.58
N ASN A 2 -15.57 25.08 8.05
CA ASN A 2 -16.44 24.52 8.16
C ASN A 2 -16.87 24.08 7.89
N LYS A 3 -17.12 23.73 7.76
CA LYS A 3 -17.83 23.36 7.84
C LYS A 3 -18.48 23.34 7.51
N GLU A 4 -18.68 23.36 7.59
CA GLU A 4 -19.38 23.47 7.49
C GLU A 4 -19.54 23.80 6.89
N LYS A 5 -19.31 24.09 6.69
CA LYS A 5 -19.32 24.67 6.28
C LYS A 5 -19.15 25.50 6.21
N VAL A 6 -18.80 26.04 6.19
CA VAL A 6 -18.63 27.02 6.27
C VAL A 6 -18.77 27.76 5.56
N THR A 7 -18.90 28.51 5.52
CA THR A 7 -18.71 29.21 4.76
C THR A 7 -17.82 29.24 4.16
N VAL A 8 -17.41 29.26 3.79
CA VAL A 8 -16.61 29.36 3.34
C VAL A 8 -16.15 30.34 3.00
N GLN A 9 -16.45 31.15 3.01
CA GLN A 9 -15.89 32.09 2.96
C GLN A 9 -14.73 32.26 2.65
N ASP A 10 -14.29 32.86 2.19
CA ASP A 10 -13.12 32.61 2.56
C ASP A 10 -12.60 31.31 2.14
N CYS A 11 -12.92 30.76 0.97
CA CYS A 11 -12.56 29.44 0.57
C CYS A 11 -11.09 29.26 0.38
N VAL A 12 -10.38 30.30 -0.06
CA VAL A 12 -8.94 30.21 -0.22
C VAL A 12 -8.26 30.02 1.12
N GLU A 13 -8.73 30.79 2.08
CA GLU A 13 -8.19 30.63 3.42
C GLU A 13 -8.55 29.30 4.02
N MET A 14 -9.67 28.74 3.60
CA MET A 14 -10.10 27.45 4.13
C MET A 14 -9.14 26.36 3.80
N GLN A 15 -8.47 26.44 2.66
CA GLN A 15 -7.46 25.44 2.32
C GLN A 15 -6.29 25.47 3.27
N GLU A 16 -5.99 26.65 3.78
CA GLU A 16 -4.90 26.79 4.73
C GLU A 16 -5.33 26.48 6.14
N MET A 17 -6.62 26.30 6.36
CA MET A 17 -7.18 26.03 7.68
C MET A 17 -7.42 24.57 7.91
N LYS A 18 -6.66 23.71 7.28
CA LYS A 18 -6.78 22.26 7.44
C LYS A 18 -6.69 21.90 8.90
N ASN A 19 -7.63 21.07 9.33
CA ASN A 19 -7.68 20.60 10.72
C ASN A 19 -7.84 21.70 11.73
N GLN A 20 -8.23 22.89 11.29
CA GLN A 20 -8.49 23.99 12.19
C GLN A 20 -9.97 24.06 12.52
N SER A 21 -10.28 24.73 13.60
CA SER A 21 -11.66 24.92 14.04
C SER A 21 -12.17 26.29 13.61
N VAL A 22 -13.44 26.35 13.27
CA VAL A 22 -14.12 27.58 12.94
C VAL A 22 -15.27 27.75 13.90
N ILE A 23 -15.41 28.97 14.47
CA ILE A 23 -16.49 29.29 15.38
C ILE A 23 -17.61 29.89 14.58
N LEU A 24 -18.80 29.30 14.65
CA LEU A 24 -19.99 29.79 13.98
C LEU A 24 -20.64 30.91 14.77
N ASN A 25 -21.56 31.60 14.14
CA ASN A 25 -22.23 32.73 14.77
C ASN A 25 -23.01 32.36 16.02
N ASP A 26 -23.44 31.09 16.12
CA ASP A 26 -24.19 30.63 17.28
C ASP A 26 -23.27 30.09 18.37
N GLY A 27 -21.96 30.24 18.22
CA GLY A 27 -21.00 29.77 19.21
C GLY A 27 -20.56 28.37 19.04
N LYS A 28 -21.10 27.65 18.07
CA LYS A 28 -20.66 26.29 17.82
C LYS A 28 -19.31 26.28 17.14
N VAL A 29 -18.52 25.27 17.46
CA VAL A 29 -17.21 25.09 16.85
C VAL A 29 -17.29 23.99 15.81
N VAL A 30 -16.89 24.30 14.60
CA VAL A 30 -16.84 23.34 13.50
C VAL A 30 -15.39 23.14 13.12
N ARG A 31 -14.96 21.87 13.12
CA ARG A 31 -13.61 21.53 12.72
C ARG A 31 -13.61 21.16 11.26
N PHE A 32 -12.75 21.82 10.50
CA PHE A 32 -12.50 21.43 9.13
C PHE A 32 -11.47 20.34 9.11
N GLU A 33 -11.81 19.28 8.41
CA GLU A 33 -10.84 18.23 8.12
C GLU A 33 -10.71 18.14 6.63
N GLU A 34 -9.50 18.23 6.16
CA GLU A 34 -9.23 18.02 4.76
C GLU A 34 -9.45 16.56 4.44
N ASN A 35 -9.99 16.25 3.27
CA ASN A 35 -10.04 14.88 2.81
C ASN A 35 -8.62 14.34 2.77
N PRO A 36 -8.37 13.19 3.38
CA PRO A 36 -7.01 12.67 3.41
C PRO A 36 -6.52 12.43 1.99
N LYS A 37 -5.28 12.79 1.76
CA LYS A 37 -4.64 12.46 0.50
C LYS A 37 -4.51 10.96 0.41
N PRO A 38 -4.68 10.38 -0.80
CA PRO A 38 -4.45 8.95 -0.94
C PRO A 38 -3.00 8.62 -0.61
N LYS A 39 -2.81 7.53 0.08
CA LYS A 39 -1.46 7.04 0.33
C LYS A 39 -0.88 6.50 -0.95
N LYS A 40 0.41 6.71 -1.12
CA LYS A 40 1.11 6.14 -2.27
C LYS A 40 1.63 4.77 -1.93
N VAL A 41 1.32 3.81 -2.78
CA VAL A 41 1.78 2.44 -2.63
C VAL A 41 2.73 2.13 -3.77
N LEU A 42 3.95 1.76 -3.43
CA LEU A 42 4.88 1.22 -4.41
C LEU A 42 4.50 -0.24 -4.62
N TRP A 43 4.19 -0.60 -5.86
CA TRP A 43 3.82 -1.97 -6.21
C TRP A 43 4.92 -2.58 -7.06
N PHE A 44 5.72 -3.43 -6.43
CA PHE A 44 6.81 -4.11 -7.11
C PHE A 44 6.30 -5.45 -7.62
N SER A 45 5.87 -5.48 -8.87
CA SER A 45 5.32 -6.67 -9.50
C SER A 45 5.24 -6.44 -11.00
N ARG A 46 5.31 -7.51 -11.75
CA ARG A 46 5.12 -7.46 -13.20
C ARG A 46 3.65 -7.48 -13.59
N HIS A 47 2.77 -7.75 -12.65
CA HIS A 47 1.33 -7.84 -12.89
C HIS A 47 0.63 -6.67 -12.24
N LYS A 48 -0.44 -6.20 -12.89
CA LYS A 48 -1.25 -5.15 -12.29
C LYS A 48 -1.89 -5.66 -11.01
N MET A 49 -2.04 -4.76 -10.06
CA MET A 49 -2.75 -5.08 -8.84
C MET A 49 -4.22 -5.36 -9.17
N THR A 50 -4.76 -6.41 -8.59
CA THR A 50 -6.15 -6.82 -8.85
C THR A 50 -7.13 -5.96 -8.09
N GLU A 51 -8.39 -5.98 -8.50
CA GLU A 51 -9.42 -5.21 -7.80
C GLU A 51 -9.58 -5.60 -6.33
N PRO A 52 -9.59 -6.89 -5.96
CA PRO A 52 -9.64 -7.24 -4.55
C PRO A 52 -8.45 -6.72 -3.76
N GLN A 53 -7.25 -6.72 -4.37
CA GLN A 53 -6.07 -6.19 -3.72
C GLN A 53 -6.19 -4.69 -3.50
N LEU A 54 -6.67 -3.97 -4.51
CA LEU A 54 -6.88 -2.53 -4.41
C LEU A 54 -7.95 -2.19 -3.38
N ALA A 55 -9.04 -2.94 -3.38
CA ALA A 55 -10.14 -2.71 -2.44
C ALA A 55 -9.68 -2.86 -1.00
N ALA A 56 -8.80 -3.83 -0.75
CA ALA A 56 -8.27 -4.06 0.59
C ALA A 56 -7.36 -2.93 1.07
N LEU A 57 -6.74 -2.20 0.14
CA LEU A 57 -5.87 -1.07 0.50
C LEU A 57 -6.65 0.23 0.67
N GLY A 58 -7.80 0.33 0.03
CA GLY A 58 -8.64 1.51 0.14
C GLY A 58 -8.20 2.63 -0.78
N ASN A 59 -8.22 3.85 -0.29
CA ASN A 59 -7.89 5.03 -1.09
C ASN A 59 -6.38 5.16 -1.24
N VAL A 60 -5.85 4.63 -2.35
CA VAL A 60 -4.40 4.62 -2.58
C VAL A 60 -4.10 5.01 -4.02
N GLU A 61 -2.89 5.51 -4.22
CA GLU A 61 -2.32 5.75 -5.53
C GLU A 61 -1.22 4.72 -5.74
N ILE A 62 -1.27 3.98 -6.85
CA ILE A 62 -0.34 2.89 -7.10
C ILE A 62 0.77 3.37 -8.02
N VAL A 63 2.01 3.18 -7.58
CA VAL A 63 3.20 3.42 -8.39
C VAL A 63 3.80 2.06 -8.67
N GLN A 64 3.60 1.57 -9.87
CA GLN A 64 4.06 0.22 -10.22
C GLN A 64 5.49 0.23 -10.73
N ILE A 65 6.28 -0.68 -10.20
CA ILE A 65 7.63 -0.97 -10.70
C ILE A 65 7.57 -2.37 -11.29
N ASP A 66 7.61 -2.47 -12.61
CA ASP A 66 7.45 -3.75 -13.29
C ASP A 66 8.73 -4.22 -13.95
N ARG A 67 9.87 -3.67 -13.56
CA ARG A 67 11.17 -4.06 -14.09
C ARG A 67 11.94 -4.92 -13.10
N SER A 68 12.89 -5.67 -13.62
CA SER A 68 13.79 -6.46 -12.77
C SER A 68 14.79 -5.54 -12.10
N ILE A 69 15.13 -5.88 -10.86
CA ILE A 69 16.17 -5.19 -10.10
C ILE A 69 17.11 -6.23 -9.50
N GLU A 70 18.35 -5.83 -9.29
CA GLU A 70 19.29 -6.70 -8.60
C GLU A 70 19.28 -6.45 -7.10
N SER A 71 18.89 -5.26 -6.70
CA SER A 71 18.86 -4.86 -5.30
C SER A 71 17.74 -3.88 -5.06
N ALA A 72 17.06 -4.02 -3.92
CA ALA A 72 16.01 -3.08 -3.55
C ALA A 72 16.54 -1.66 -3.34
N PHE A 73 17.85 -1.51 -3.13
CA PHE A 73 18.46 -0.19 -2.98
C PHE A 73 18.37 0.63 -4.26
N GLU A 74 18.19 -0.01 -5.41
CA GLU A 74 17.98 0.71 -6.67
C GLU A 74 16.70 1.52 -6.67
N LEU A 75 15.76 1.20 -5.79
CA LEU A 75 14.47 1.87 -5.72
C LEU A 75 14.38 2.83 -4.53
N GLN A 76 15.51 3.26 -3.98
CA GLN A 76 15.51 4.08 -2.77
C GLN A 76 14.68 5.36 -2.94
N GLU A 77 14.79 6.02 -4.09
CA GLU A 77 14.06 7.26 -4.31
C GLU A 77 12.55 6.99 -4.39
N GLU A 78 12.18 5.96 -5.12
CA GLU A 78 10.77 5.60 -5.27
C GLU A 78 10.18 5.18 -3.92
N ILE A 79 10.95 4.43 -3.14
CA ILE A 79 10.52 4.00 -1.81
C ILE A 79 10.33 5.20 -0.90
N ASN A 80 11.27 6.15 -0.95
CA ASN A 80 11.18 7.36 -0.13
C ASN A 80 9.94 8.17 -0.44
N ASP A 81 9.45 8.10 -1.68
CA ASP A 81 8.30 8.86 -2.12
C ASP A 81 6.96 8.15 -1.86
N CYS A 82 7.00 6.93 -1.37
CA CYS A 82 5.80 6.14 -1.12
C CYS A 82 5.57 5.93 0.36
N ASP A 83 4.33 5.61 0.71
CA ASP A 83 3.93 5.39 2.10
C ASP A 83 3.91 3.92 2.46
N ILE A 84 3.63 3.06 1.50
CA ILE A 84 3.50 1.63 1.67
C ILE A 84 4.25 0.95 0.53
N ILE A 85 4.93 -0.15 0.85
CA ILE A 85 5.71 -0.90 -0.14
C ILE A 85 5.07 -2.28 -0.26
N ALA A 86 4.40 -2.54 -1.38
CA ALA A 86 3.78 -3.82 -1.67
C ALA A 86 4.64 -4.56 -2.69
N ILE A 87 5.00 -5.79 -2.39
CA ILE A 87 6.00 -6.49 -3.20
C ILE A 87 5.58 -7.91 -3.53
N VAL A 88 6.03 -8.36 -4.72
CA VAL A 88 6.07 -9.76 -5.11
C VAL A 88 7.52 -10.03 -5.46
N ALA A 89 8.24 -10.68 -4.57
CA ALA A 89 9.69 -10.82 -4.71
C ALA A 89 10.19 -12.06 -3.98
N PRO A 90 11.33 -12.61 -4.40
CA PRO A 90 11.98 -13.69 -3.65
C PRO A 90 12.41 -13.20 -2.27
N ILE A 91 12.61 -14.16 -1.37
CA ILE A 91 12.89 -13.86 0.04
C ILE A 91 14.10 -12.95 0.23
N GLY A 92 15.12 -13.10 -0.60
CA GLY A 92 16.31 -12.26 -0.51
C GLY A 92 16.01 -10.79 -0.79
N LEU A 93 15.18 -10.54 -1.82
CA LEU A 93 14.76 -9.17 -2.12
C LEU A 93 13.81 -8.65 -1.07
N GLN A 94 12.93 -9.51 -0.54
CA GLN A 94 12.04 -9.09 0.55
C GLN A 94 12.82 -8.55 1.72
N ALA A 95 13.90 -9.23 2.09
CA ALA A 95 14.75 -8.78 3.19
C ALA A 95 15.37 -7.42 2.90
N GLN A 96 15.79 -7.20 1.64
CA GLN A 96 16.34 -5.92 1.25
C GLN A 96 15.30 -4.81 1.30
N PHE A 97 14.07 -5.09 0.85
CA PHE A 97 12.99 -4.10 0.92
C PHE A 97 12.72 -3.70 2.37
N LEU A 98 12.76 -4.65 3.29
CA LEU A 98 12.59 -4.32 4.70
C LEU A 98 13.64 -3.34 5.19
N ARG A 99 14.88 -3.50 4.77
CA ARG A 99 15.96 -2.59 5.17
C ARG A 99 15.79 -1.22 4.56
N VAL A 100 15.47 -1.18 3.26
CA VAL A 100 15.38 0.08 2.54
C VAL A 100 14.16 0.88 2.98
N ALA A 101 13.07 0.18 3.30
CA ALA A 101 11.81 0.82 3.68
C ALA A 101 11.89 1.51 5.04
N GLY A 102 12.76 1.05 5.93
CA GLY A 102 12.84 1.61 7.27
C GLY A 102 11.55 1.35 8.03
N ASP A 103 10.87 2.43 8.43
CA ASP A 103 9.63 2.32 9.21
C ASP A 103 8.41 2.11 8.34
N LYS A 104 8.52 2.24 7.04
CA LYS A 104 7.37 2.09 6.15
C LYS A 104 6.96 0.63 6.08
N PRO A 105 5.65 0.34 6.07
CA PRO A 105 5.21 -1.05 5.97
C PRO A 105 5.55 -1.65 4.62
N VAL A 106 6.09 -2.85 4.67
CA VAL A 106 6.31 -3.70 3.50
C VAL A 106 5.29 -4.80 3.57
N ILE A 107 4.44 -4.91 2.56
CA ILE A 107 3.34 -5.85 2.57
C ILE A 107 3.42 -6.82 1.41
N VAL A 108 2.90 -8.02 1.64
CA VAL A 108 2.81 -9.06 0.63
C VAL A 108 1.40 -9.61 0.62
N ALA A 109 0.96 -10.08 -0.54
CA ALA A 109 -0.38 -10.63 -0.69
C ALA A 109 -0.40 -12.09 -0.25
N LEU A 110 -1.39 -12.45 0.54
CA LEU A 110 -1.69 -13.84 0.84
C LEU A 110 -2.78 -14.30 -0.11
N ASN A 111 -2.51 -15.36 -0.86
CA ASN A 111 -3.46 -15.90 -1.83
C ASN A 111 -3.75 -17.35 -1.53
N ASN A 112 -4.97 -17.77 -1.81
CA ASN A 112 -5.36 -19.16 -1.79
C ASN A 112 -5.29 -19.72 -3.19
N ARG A 113 -4.82 -20.96 -3.30
CA ARG A 113 -4.86 -21.69 -4.55
C ARG A 113 -6.06 -22.63 -4.51
N VAL A 114 -6.96 -22.47 -5.47
CA VAL A 114 -8.17 -23.28 -5.56
C VAL A 114 -8.16 -24.00 -6.91
N LEU A 115 -8.49 -25.28 -6.91
CA LEU A 115 -8.62 -26.06 -8.13
C LEU A 115 -10.08 -25.98 -8.58
N VAL A 116 -10.30 -25.50 -9.80
CA VAL A 116 -11.64 -25.37 -10.36
C VAL A 116 -11.79 -26.41 -11.45
N PRO A 117 -12.75 -27.35 -11.31
CA PRO A 117 -13.02 -28.32 -12.36
C PRO A 117 -13.42 -27.64 -13.66
N GLN A 118 -12.94 -28.20 -14.78
CA GLN A 118 -13.28 -27.66 -16.10
C GLN A 118 -14.50 -28.41 -16.63
N GLU A 119 -15.37 -27.69 -17.32
CA GLU A 119 -16.60 -28.26 -17.85
C GLU A 119 -16.32 -29.29 -18.96
N ASP A 120 -15.21 -29.14 -19.64
CA ASP A 120 -14.86 -30.01 -20.77
C ASP A 120 -14.20 -31.30 -20.32
N GLY A 121 -14.10 -31.55 -19.01
CA GLY A 121 -13.50 -32.78 -18.49
C GLY A 121 -11.99 -32.79 -18.46
N THR A 122 -11.33 -31.69 -18.79
CA THR A 122 -9.89 -31.60 -18.69
C THR A 122 -9.48 -31.42 -17.23
N GLU A 123 -8.16 -31.38 -16.99
CA GLU A 123 -7.65 -31.20 -15.63
C GLU A 123 -8.17 -29.92 -15.01
N ALA A 124 -8.36 -29.94 -13.70
CA ALA A 124 -8.80 -28.78 -12.95
C ALA A 124 -7.77 -27.66 -13.08
N LYS A 125 -8.27 -26.45 -13.25
CA LYS A 125 -7.45 -25.27 -13.39
C LYS A 125 -7.17 -24.66 -12.03
N ALA A 126 -5.92 -24.30 -11.78
CA ALA A 126 -5.55 -23.62 -10.55
C ALA A 126 -5.92 -22.14 -10.66
N VAL A 127 -6.66 -21.66 -9.66
CA VAL A 127 -7.04 -20.24 -9.56
C VAL A 127 -6.50 -19.74 -8.24
N PHE A 128 -5.88 -18.55 -8.29
CA PHE A 128 -5.36 -17.90 -7.09
C PHE A 128 -6.32 -16.79 -6.68
N ASN A 129 -6.83 -16.89 -5.47
CA ASN A 129 -7.72 -15.88 -4.92
C ASN A 129 -7.01 -15.11 -3.83
N PHE A 130 -7.07 -13.79 -3.93
CA PHE A 130 -6.50 -12.92 -2.91
C PHE A 130 -7.30 -13.06 -1.60
N VAL A 131 -6.59 -13.23 -0.49
CA VAL A 131 -7.19 -13.32 0.82
C VAL A 131 -7.02 -12.02 1.58
N LYS A 132 -5.77 -11.57 1.75
CA LYS A 132 -5.48 -10.35 2.50
C LYS A 132 -4.04 -9.93 2.25
N TRP A 133 -3.72 -8.72 2.67
CA TRP A 133 -2.34 -8.25 2.76
C TRP A 133 -1.76 -8.64 4.11
N GLU A 134 -0.49 -9.01 4.10
CA GLU A 134 0.24 -9.28 5.32
C GLU A 134 1.44 -8.37 5.38
N ARG A 135 1.75 -7.85 6.56
CA ARG A 135 2.93 -7.01 6.73
C ARG A 135 4.13 -7.89 7.08
N LEU A 136 5.20 -7.69 6.34
CA LEU A 136 6.47 -8.34 6.68
C LEU A 136 7.07 -7.60 7.87
N VAL A 137 7.34 -8.34 8.93
CA VAL A 137 7.89 -7.74 10.15
C VAL A 137 9.39 -8.00 10.19
N GLU A 138 9.79 -9.23 9.92
CA GLU A 138 11.19 -9.61 10.05
C GLU A 138 11.47 -10.81 9.17
N ILE A 139 12.66 -10.83 8.57
CA ILE A 139 13.15 -12.00 7.85
C ILE A 139 14.53 -12.30 8.43
N ASN A 140 14.65 -13.48 9.01
CA ASN A 140 15.88 -13.89 9.68
C ASN A 140 16.37 -15.20 9.04
N VAL A 141 17.55 -15.13 8.42
CA VAL A 141 18.17 -16.30 7.79
C VAL A 141 19.44 -16.60 8.54
N VAL A 142 19.52 -17.79 9.11
CA VAL A 142 20.66 -18.24 9.88
C VAL A 142 21.38 -19.32 9.08
N LYS A 143 22.65 -19.16 8.86
CA LYS A 143 23.47 -20.10 8.12
C LYS A 143 24.76 -20.36 8.86
N GLU A 144 25.31 -21.53 8.65
CA GLU A 144 26.64 -21.85 9.10
C GLU A 144 27.33 -22.62 7.99
N ASP A 145 28.67 -22.66 8.05
CA ASP A 145 29.41 -23.42 7.05
C ASP A 145 29.13 -24.88 7.20
N PHE A 146 28.95 -25.54 6.08
CA PHE A 146 28.78 -26.99 6.08
C PHE A 146 30.13 -27.64 5.76
N ASN A 147 30.66 -28.35 6.74
CA ASN A 147 31.93 -29.07 6.58
C ASN A 147 31.61 -30.54 6.59
N ASN A 148 32.08 -31.23 5.54
CA ASN A 148 31.79 -32.61 5.34
C ASN A 148 32.86 -33.50 5.96
#